data_97e9c59f0868f0fe9d508fe2f6f1abdf
#
_entry.id   97e9c59f0868f0fe9d508fe2f6f1abdf
#
_cell.length_a   1.000
_cell.length_b   1.000
_cell.length_c   1.000
_cell.angle_alpha   90.00
_cell.angle_beta   90.00
_cell.angle_gamma   90.00
#
_symmetry.space_group_name_H-M   'P 1'
#
loop_
_entity.id
_entity.type
_entity.pdbx_description
1 polymer ?
#
loop_
_entity_poly.entity_id
_entity_poly.type
_entity_poly.pdbx_seq_one_letter_code
_entity_poly.pdbx_strand_id
1 'polypeptide(L)'
;MCRTTKAVFEKTDVTPAQVTGISFCSQMQGMVLVDEYGRALRRPMSYMDQRASAEFKACQTHGPCVSGVNIGMLLRSLRATHAASTSVKDPLWKYKWVQAHEPEIFQEAHKWLDVKESLIARATSEFVMTRDSAYSTFLYDTRPGHEGWNEGLCQMYGVETRHLAKIIECTDVAGLLTEQAARELGLCPGTRVYGGGGDATLIGVGAGCTAVGSTHIYSGTSGWVGTVMDHQAVDLSAMIAGIVGAEKGKYNYFAEMETAGKCFEWVKDHLVLDEVNIYLSKTDVAESQETVYESLYDYMSDTVAQVASGSGGVIFTPWLHGNRCPFEDPAAAGIFFNIRLETGKAQMLRAVLEGICFHQRWMLECEERKTKTAPVIRFVGGGALSKVTCQMLADITGRTVETVENTKDVGAIGAAMLAAVGSGLFPDLAQAAAHVKVNGRYTPDAALKPVYDRNYRVFRQLYASNKKNYALLNRLKEG
;
A
#
# COMPACT_ATOMS: atom_id res chain seq x y z
N MET A 1 7.96 9.06 -16.57
CA MET A 1 9.19 9.69 -16.07
C MET A 1 9.58 10.93 -16.86
N CYS A 2 9.94 10.87 -18.14
CA CYS A 2 10.41 12.04 -18.92
C CYS A 2 9.47 13.25 -18.92
N ARG A 3 8.16 13.06 -19.13
CA ARG A 3 7.17 14.17 -19.06
C ARG A 3 7.11 14.81 -17.68
N THR A 4 7.16 14.00 -16.62
CA THR A 4 7.11 14.48 -15.23
C THR A 4 8.35 15.28 -14.88
N THR A 5 9.54 14.83 -15.26
CA THR A 5 10.80 15.55 -15.01
C THR A 5 10.79 16.91 -15.71
N LYS A 6 10.37 16.96 -16.99
CA LYS A 6 10.23 18.24 -17.73
C LYS A 6 9.24 19.18 -17.04
N ALA A 7 8.07 18.65 -16.63
CA ALA A 7 7.07 19.47 -15.94
C ALA A 7 7.54 20.01 -14.58
N VAL A 8 8.47 19.33 -13.90
CA VAL A 8 9.09 19.86 -12.67
C VAL A 8 9.92 21.08 -12.99
N PHE A 9 10.77 21.03 -14.03
CA PHE A 9 11.58 22.18 -14.44
C PHE A 9 10.74 23.36 -14.95
N GLU A 10 9.59 23.10 -15.58
CA GLU A 10 8.65 24.15 -15.99
C GLU A 10 7.97 24.85 -14.81
N LYS A 11 7.87 24.18 -13.65
CA LYS A 11 7.17 24.67 -12.46
C LYS A 11 8.10 25.18 -11.36
N THR A 12 9.42 25.06 -11.55
CA THR A 12 10.42 25.40 -10.54
C THR A 12 11.58 26.14 -11.18
N ASP A 13 12.32 26.90 -10.39
CA ASP A 13 13.55 27.57 -10.84
C ASP A 13 14.78 26.64 -10.77
N VAL A 14 14.58 25.34 -10.53
CA VAL A 14 15.65 24.35 -10.44
C VAL A 14 16.18 24.04 -11.85
N THR A 15 17.50 24.11 -12.01
CA THR A 15 18.17 23.72 -13.24
C THR A 15 18.66 22.27 -13.21
N PRO A 16 18.85 21.60 -14.36
CA PRO A 16 19.37 20.22 -14.41
C PRO A 16 20.68 20.02 -13.64
N ALA A 17 21.56 21.01 -13.63
CA ALA A 17 22.87 20.98 -12.95
C ALA A 17 22.74 20.98 -11.41
N GLN A 18 21.60 21.42 -10.87
CA GLN A 18 21.34 21.45 -9.43
C GLN A 18 20.74 20.12 -8.94
N VAL A 19 20.35 19.22 -9.84
CA VAL A 19 19.81 17.91 -9.48
C VAL A 19 20.97 16.97 -9.13
N THR A 20 21.10 16.63 -7.85
CA THR A 20 22.19 15.81 -7.31
C THR A 20 21.87 14.33 -7.26
N GLY A 21 20.58 13.96 -7.38
CA GLY A 21 20.16 12.56 -7.33
C GLY A 21 18.72 12.33 -7.73
N ILE A 22 18.44 11.08 -8.09
CA ILE A 22 17.11 10.56 -8.41
C ILE A 22 16.85 9.36 -7.49
N SER A 23 15.63 9.25 -7.00
CA SER A 23 15.15 8.10 -6.24
C SER A 23 13.69 7.79 -6.61
N PHE A 24 13.23 6.58 -6.31
CA PHE A 24 11.92 6.11 -6.71
C PHE A 24 11.13 5.56 -5.52
N CYS A 25 9.82 5.84 -5.52
CA CYS A 25 8.82 5.11 -4.77
C CYS A 25 7.87 4.46 -5.77
N SER A 26 7.62 3.17 -5.65
CA SER A 26 6.70 2.46 -6.56
C SER A 26 5.89 1.40 -5.83
N GLN A 27 4.86 0.89 -6.51
CA GLN A 27 4.18 -0.34 -6.08
C GLN A 27 5.20 -1.47 -5.86
N MET A 28 4.87 -2.41 -4.99
CA MET A 28 5.63 -3.64 -4.76
C MET A 28 4.96 -4.84 -5.43
N GLN A 29 5.66 -5.98 -5.45
CA GLN A 29 5.14 -7.25 -5.99
C GLN A 29 4.77 -7.22 -7.48
N GLY A 30 5.31 -6.26 -8.23
CA GLY A 30 5.27 -6.29 -9.68
C GLY A 30 6.26 -7.31 -10.25
N MET A 31 6.14 -7.58 -11.56
CA MET A 31 7.12 -8.38 -12.28
C MET A 31 7.42 -7.75 -13.64
N VAL A 32 8.69 -7.45 -13.85
CA VAL A 32 9.23 -6.92 -15.10
C VAL A 32 10.41 -7.80 -15.51
N LEU A 33 10.27 -8.59 -16.57
CA LEU A 33 11.38 -9.30 -17.18
C LEU A 33 12.06 -8.38 -18.19
N VAL A 34 13.36 -8.24 -18.07
CA VAL A 34 14.17 -7.34 -18.90
C VAL A 34 15.28 -8.08 -19.63
N ASP A 35 15.67 -7.56 -20.79
CA ASP A 35 16.87 -7.98 -21.54
C ASP A 35 18.17 -7.45 -20.89
N GLU A 36 19.31 -7.74 -21.50
CA GLU A 36 20.64 -7.27 -21.07
C GLU A 36 20.81 -5.73 -21.16
N TYR A 37 19.91 -5.03 -21.86
CA TYR A 37 19.89 -3.58 -21.99
C TYR A 37 18.87 -2.91 -21.04
N GLY A 38 18.23 -3.67 -20.17
CA GLY A 38 17.20 -3.18 -19.24
C GLY A 38 15.86 -2.84 -19.91
N ARG A 39 15.61 -3.35 -21.13
CA ARG A 39 14.33 -3.16 -21.82
C ARG A 39 13.37 -4.27 -21.42
N ALA A 40 12.12 -3.88 -21.12
CA ALA A 40 11.10 -4.86 -20.79
C ALA A 40 10.75 -5.72 -22.03
N LEU A 41 10.89 -7.04 -21.88
CA LEU A 41 10.61 -8.04 -22.93
C LEU A 41 9.11 -8.23 -23.18
N ARG A 42 8.29 -7.85 -22.22
CA ARG A 42 6.82 -7.93 -22.25
C ARG A 42 6.20 -6.83 -21.39
N ARG A 43 4.87 -6.66 -21.50
CA ARG A 43 4.14 -5.77 -20.59
C ARG A 43 4.30 -6.27 -19.14
N PRO A 44 4.67 -5.38 -18.20
CA PRO A 44 4.79 -5.74 -16.78
C PRO A 44 3.50 -6.34 -16.22
N MET A 45 3.62 -7.25 -15.28
CA MET A 45 2.51 -7.73 -14.47
C MET A 45 2.45 -6.91 -13.18
N SER A 46 1.31 -6.28 -12.91
CA SER A 46 1.13 -5.48 -11.68
C SER A 46 0.90 -6.39 -10.45
N TYR A 47 0.92 -5.81 -9.26
CA TYR A 47 0.58 -6.50 -8.01
C TYR A 47 -0.86 -7.08 -8.00
N MET A 48 -1.76 -6.54 -8.82
CA MET A 48 -3.15 -7.01 -8.93
C MET A 48 -3.33 -8.20 -9.89
N ASP A 49 -2.30 -8.56 -10.67
CA ASP A 49 -2.41 -9.61 -11.68
C ASP A 49 -2.61 -11.00 -11.04
N GLN A 50 -3.67 -11.69 -11.44
CA GLN A 50 -4.09 -12.98 -10.87
C GLN A 50 -4.11 -14.12 -11.90
N ARG A 51 -3.53 -13.94 -13.10
CA ARG A 51 -3.56 -14.93 -14.16
C ARG A 51 -2.87 -16.25 -13.81
N ALA A 52 -1.96 -16.24 -12.84
CA ALA A 52 -1.16 -17.38 -12.41
C ALA A 52 -1.88 -18.36 -11.44
N SER A 53 -3.21 -18.41 -11.47
CA SER A 53 -3.99 -19.24 -10.55
C SER A 53 -3.75 -20.75 -10.75
N ALA A 54 -3.48 -21.18 -11.98
CA ALA A 54 -3.16 -22.58 -12.28
C ALA A 54 -1.80 -22.98 -11.70
N GLU A 55 -0.77 -22.15 -11.88
CA GLU A 55 0.59 -22.36 -11.37
C GLU A 55 0.61 -22.34 -9.83
N PHE A 56 -0.13 -21.41 -9.22
CA PHE A 56 -0.31 -21.38 -7.77
C PHE A 56 -0.92 -22.70 -7.27
N LYS A 57 -2.05 -23.12 -7.83
CA LYS A 57 -2.71 -24.39 -7.44
C LYS A 57 -1.78 -25.58 -7.66
N ALA A 58 -1.17 -25.70 -8.82
CA ALA A 58 -0.29 -26.82 -9.15
C ALA A 58 0.91 -26.95 -8.20
N CYS A 59 1.49 -25.85 -7.74
CA CYS A 59 2.63 -25.86 -6.85
C CYS A 59 2.24 -26.09 -5.38
N GLN A 60 1.15 -25.47 -4.93
CA GLN A 60 0.78 -25.44 -3.50
C GLN A 60 -0.08 -26.61 -3.05
N THR A 61 -0.76 -27.31 -3.95
CA THR A 61 -1.72 -28.37 -3.57
C THR A 61 -1.12 -29.77 -3.48
N HIS A 62 0.18 -29.93 -3.67
CA HIS A 62 0.83 -31.24 -3.58
C HIS A 62 1.20 -31.58 -2.13
N GLY A 63 0.73 -32.72 -1.63
CA GLY A 63 1.00 -33.21 -0.28
C GLY A 63 0.06 -32.63 0.79
N PRO A 64 0.45 -32.70 2.09
CA PRO A 64 -0.36 -32.16 3.18
C PRO A 64 -0.49 -30.65 3.08
N CYS A 65 -1.72 -30.14 3.03
CA CYS A 65 -2.02 -28.70 2.90
C CYS A 65 -2.80 -28.17 4.09
N VAL A 66 -2.54 -26.90 4.45
CA VAL A 66 -3.35 -26.09 5.38
C VAL A 66 -3.82 -24.84 4.64
N SER A 67 -5.12 -24.61 4.61
CA SER A 67 -5.73 -23.48 3.89
C SER A 67 -5.32 -23.40 2.40
N GLY A 68 -5.14 -24.55 1.75
CA GLY A 68 -4.75 -24.63 0.33
C GLY A 68 -3.26 -24.44 0.05
N VAL A 69 -2.41 -24.35 1.10
CA VAL A 69 -0.97 -24.17 0.97
C VAL A 69 -0.23 -25.38 1.51
N ASN A 70 0.78 -25.86 0.78
CA ASN A 70 1.63 -26.99 1.21
C ASN A 70 2.37 -26.64 2.50
N ILE A 71 2.20 -27.48 3.54
CA ILE A 71 2.77 -27.24 4.88
C ILE A 71 4.30 -27.19 4.83
N GLY A 72 4.95 -28.06 4.06
CA GLY A 72 6.41 -28.10 3.97
C GLY A 72 6.98 -26.82 3.33
N MET A 73 6.33 -26.31 2.27
CA MET A 73 6.69 -25.05 1.62
C MET A 73 6.44 -23.85 2.56
N LEU A 74 5.29 -23.84 3.22
CA LEU A 74 4.93 -22.80 4.20
C LEU A 74 5.99 -22.70 5.32
N LEU A 75 6.33 -23.81 5.94
CA LEU A 75 7.30 -23.83 7.05
C LEU A 75 8.70 -23.41 6.60
N ARG A 76 9.16 -23.85 5.41
CA ARG A 76 10.47 -23.44 4.87
C ARG A 76 10.50 -21.93 4.56
N SER A 77 9.44 -21.41 3.93
CA SER A 77 9.31 -19.98 3.65
C SER A 77 9.30 -19.16 4.94
N LEU A 78 8.40 -19.49 5.88
CA LEU A 78 8.33 -18.79 7.18
C LEU A 78 9.66 -18.82 7.95
N ARG A 79 10.40 -19.94 7.90
CA ARG A 79 11.70 -20.04 8.58
C ARG A 79 12.76 -19.12 7.96
N ALA A 80 12.77 -18.95 6.65
CA ALA A 80 13.80 -18.17 5.94
C ALA A 80 13.43 -16.70 5.82
N THR A 81 12.14 -16.40 5.54
CA THR A 81 11.70 -15.05 5.16
C THR A 81 10.72 -14.42 6.15
N HIS A 82 10.26 -15.17 7.16
CA HIS A 82 9.13 -14.79 8.02
C HIS A 82 7.85 -14.42 7.25
N ALA A 83 7.76 -14.85 6.00
CA ALA A 83 6.59 -14.70 5.13
C ALA A 83 6.43 -15.95 4.26
N ALA A 84 5.28 -16.08 3.61
CA ALA A 84 5.05 -17.14 2.64
C ALA A 84 4.18 -16.62 1.52
N SER A 85 4.45 -17.07 0.30
CA SER A 85 3.63 -16.77 -0.86
C SER A 85 2.34 -17.58 -0.80
N THR A 86 1.28 -16.95 -0.34
CA THR A 86 -0.04 -17.57 -0.12
C THR A 86 -1.14 -17.01 -1.00
N SER A 87 -0.83 -15.98 -1.77
CA SER A 87 -1.76 -15.33 -2.70
C SER A 87 -1.37 -15.55 -4.15
N VAL A 88 -2.34 -15.80 -5.01
CA VAL A 88 -2.14 -15.87 -6.46
C VAL A 88 -1.55 -14.59 -7.06
N LYS A 89 -1.70 -13.47 -6.36
CA LYS A 89 -1.15 -12.15 -6.74
C LYS A 89 0.37 -12.03 -6.52
N ASP A 90 0.98 -12.97 -5.79
CA ASP A 90 2.39 -12.88 -5.45
C ASP A 90 3.31 -13.05 -6.67
N PRO A 91 4.46 -12.36 -6.71
CA PRO A 91 5.30 -12.31 -7.91
C PRO A 91 5.91 -13.67 -8.31
N LEU A 92 6.09 -14.59 -7.38
CA LEU A 92 6.54 -15.95 -7.66
C LEU A 92 5.65 -16.66 -8.68
N TRP A 93 4.34 -16.53 -8.57
CA TRP A 93 3.41 -17.20 -9.47
C TRP A 93 3.38 -16.56 -10.85
N LYS A 94 3.54 -15.23 -10.92
CA LYS A 94 3.70 -14.50 -12.18
C LYS A 94 4.95 -14.98 -12.93
N TYR A 95 6.07 -15.18 -12.21
CA TYR A 95 7.30 -15.75 -12.76
C TYR A 95 7.06 -17.17 -13.33
N LYS A 96 6.39 -18.02 -12.56
CA LYS A 96 6.01 -19.38 -12.99
C LYS A 96 5.09 -19.36 -14.21
N TRP A 97 4.16 -18.43 -14.25
CA TRP A 97 3.26 -18.28 -15.38
C TRP A 97 4.02 -17.94 -16.67
N VAL A 98 4.95 -17.00 -16.64
CA VAL A 98 5.76 -16.67 -17.82
C VAL A 98 6.64 -17.84 -18.22
N GLN A 99 7.24 -18.55 -17.26
CA GLN A 99 8.02 -19.76 -17.53
C GLN A 99 7.21 -20.81 -18.30
N ALA A 100 5.93 -20.98 -17.99
CA ALA A 100 5.06 -21.98 -18.59
C ALA A 100 4.42 -21.52 -19.91
N HIS A 101 4.04 -20.26 -20.03
CA HIS A 101 3.21 -19.77 -21.13
C HIS A 101 3.95 -18.89 -22.15
N GLU A 102 5.11 -18.35 -21.79
CA GLU A 102 5.93 -17.49 -22.64
C GLU A 102 7.42 -17.96 -22.59
N PRO A 103 7.73 -19.22 -22.96
CA PRO A 103 9.07 -19.80 -22.75
C PRO A 103 10.18 -19.06 -23.53
N GLU A 104 9.87 -18.47 -24.68
CA GLU A 104 10.84 -17.69 -25.47
C GLU A 104 11.25 -16.43 -24.71
N ILE A 105 10.28 -15.66 -24.20
CA ILE A 105 10.51 -14.49 -23.36
C ILE A 105 11.27 -14.87 -22.08
N PHE A 106 10.92 -16.00 -21.49
CA PHE A 106 11.58 -16.49 -20.29
C PHE A 106 13.05 -16.84 -20.52
N GLN A 107 13.38 -17.45 -21.66
CA GLN A 107 14.76 -17.77 -22.02
C GLN A 107 15.60 -16.53 -22.34
N GLU A 108 14.99 -15.54 -23.00
CA GLU A 108 15.63 -14.27 -23.34
C GLU A 108 15.83 -13.36 -22.13
N ALA A 109 15.08 -13.60 -21.05
CA ALA A 109 15.14 -12.77 -19.85
C ALA A 109 16.56 -12.78 -19.23
N HIS A 110 17.12 -11.57 -19.07
CA HIS A 110 18.37 -11.35 -18.35
C HIS A 110 18.10 -11.24 -16.85
N LYS A 111 17.11 -10.40 -16.44
CA LYS A 111 16.75 -10.19 -15.04
C LYS A 111 15.23 -10.10 -14.83
N TRP A 112 14.82 -10.57 -13.66
CA TRP A 112 13.52 -10.31 -13.06
C TRP A 112 13.65 -9.15 -12.10
N LEU A 113 12.95 -8.05 -12.38
CA LEU A 113 12.94 -6.81 -11.60
C LEU A 113 11.52 -6.49 -11.16
N ASP A 114 11.38 -5.62 -10.16
CA ASP A 114 10.13 -4.91 -9.91
C ASP A 114 10.10 -3.57 -10.67
N VAL A 115 9.07 -2.78 -10.49
CA VAL A 115 8.81 -1.57 -11.30
C VAL A 115 9.94 -0.55 -11.14
N LYS A 116 10.31 -0.17 -9.90
CA LYS A 116 11.37 0.82 -9.70
C LYS A 116 12.74 0.33 -10.17
N GLU A 117 13.05 -0.94 -9.95
CA GLU A 117 14.31 -1.53 -10.40
C GLU A 117 14.43 -1.56 -11.92
N SER A 118 13.30 -1.77 -12.62
CA SER A 118 13.29 -1.67 -14.07
C SER A 118 13.55 -0.22 -14.56
N LEU A 119 13.07 0.78 -13.81
CA LEU A 119 13.40 2.18 -14.09
C LEU A 119 14.86 2.50 -13.79
N ILE A 120 15.41 1.95 -12.69
CA ILE A 120 16.82 2.07 -12.34
C ILE A 120 17.70 1.45 -13.45
N ALA A 121 17.41 0.21 -13.84
CA ALA A 121 18.15 -0.47 -14.90
C ALA A 121 18.11 0.33 -16.22
N ARG A 122 16.94 0.89 -16.56
CA ARG A 122 16.76 1.73 -17.74
C ARG A 122 17.52 3.06 -17.66
N ALA A 123 17.69 3.60 -16.45
CA ALA A 123 18.36 4.87 -16.22
C ALA A 123 19.90 4.73 -16.14
N THR A 124 20.39 3.59 -15.63
CA THR A 124 21.79 3.41 -15.22
C THR A 124 22.51 2.27 -15.92
N SER A 125 21.78 1.35 -16.55
CA SER A 125 22.27 0.04 -17.04
C SER A 125 22.75 -0.90 -15.92
N GLU A 126 22.40 -0.61 -14.66
CA GLU A 126 22.71 -1.47 -13.51
C GLU A 126 21.49 -2.29 -13.10
N PHE A 127 21.71 -3.59 -12.88
CA PHE A 127 20.66 -4.52 -12.47
C PHE A 127 20.74 -4.81 -10.97
N VAL A 128 20.04 -4.01 -10.21
CA VAL A 128 20.01 -4.09 -8.77
C VAL A 128 18.57 -4.24 -8.26
N MET A 129 18.41 -4.71 -7.02
CA MET A 129 17.13 -4.77 -6.32
C MET A 129 17.36 -4.37 -4.86
N THR A 130 16.51 -3.50 -4.33
CA THR A 130 16.61 -3.13 -2.93
C THR A 130 16.09 -4.25 -2.03
N ARG A 131 16.54 -4.30 -0.77
CA ARG A 131 16.16 -5.36 0.17
C ARG A 131 14.66 -5.49 0.37
N ASP A 132 13.92 -4.39 0.42
CA ASP A 132 12.46 -4.40 0.55
C ASP A 132 11.79 -5.03 -0.68
N SER A 133 12.23 -4.68 -1.89
CA SER A 133 11.74 -5.31 -3.13
C SER A 133 12.15 -6.79 -3.22
N ALA A 134 13.40 -7.11 -2.85
CA ALA A 134 13.86 -8.50 -2.80
C ALA A 134 13.01 -9.34 -1.83
N TYR A 135 12.68 -8.79 -0.66
CA TYR A 135 11.79 -9.42 0.30
C TYR A 135 10.41 -9.70 -0.28
N SER A 136 9.85 -8.77 -1.05
CA SER A 136 8.53 -8.92 -1.64
C SER A 136 8.43 -10.05 -2.68
N THR A 137 9.57 -10.60 -3.12
CA THR A 137 9.62 -11.78 -4.00
C THR A 137 9.39 -13.10 -3.25
N PHE A 138 9.43 -13.12 -1.90
CA PHE A 138 9.40 -14.30 -1.04
C PHE A 138 10.64 -15.20 -1.17
N LEU A 139 11.73 -14.70 -1.73
CA LEU A 139 12.99 -15.44 -1.91
C LEU A 139 14.15 -14.87 -1.08
N TYR A 140 13.96 -13.69 -0.47
CA TYR A 140 14.97 -13.02 0.35
C TYR A 140 15.01 -13.60 1.75
N ASP A 141 16.18 -14.13 2.15
CA ASP A 141 16.41 -14.63 3.50
C ASP A 141 16.59 -13.45 4.46
N THR A 142 15.79 -13.41 5.51
CA THR A 142 15.82 -12.35 6.52
C THR A 142 16.55 -12.74 7.79
N ARG A 143 17.06 -13.99 7.87
CA ARG A 143 17.76 -14.47 9.06
C ARG A 143 19.09 -13.76 9.21
N PRO A 144 19.46 -13.31 10.42
CA PRO A 144 20.74 -12.67 10.69
C PRO A 144 21.93 -13.51 10.19
N GLY A 145 22.81 -12.89 9.40
CA GLY A 145 23.96 -13.54 8.79
C GLY A 145 23.69 -14.41 7.57
N HIS A 146 22.44 -14.45 7.11
CA HIS A 146 22.01 -15.13 5.89
C HIS A 146 21.28 -14.20 4.91
N GLU A 147 21.26 -12.89 5.19
CA GLU A 147 20.54 -11.92 4.39
C GLU A 147 20.96 -11.97 2.92
N GLY A 148 19.99 -12.17 2.04
CA GLY A 148 20.23 -12.31 0.61
C GLY A 148 19.26 -13.27 -0.07
N TRP A 149 19.57 -13.64 -1.30
CA TRP A 149 18.77 -14.64 -2.02
C TRP A 149 18.94 -16.03 -1.39
N ASN A 150 17.82 -16.66 -1.04
CA ASN A 150 17.83 -18.02 -0.49
C ASN A 150 17.79 -19.06 -1.60
N GLU A 151 18.92 -19.72 -1.88
CA GLU A 151 19.03 -20.74 -2.94
C GLU A 151 18.05 -21.91 -2.76
N GLY A 152 17.80 -22.32 -1.51
CA GLY A 152 16.86 -23.39 -1.20
C GLY A 152 15.41 -23.02 -1.54
N LEU A 153 15.01 -21.76 -1.36
CA LEU A 153 13.72 -21.27 -1.79
C LEU A 153 13.67 -21.10 -3.32
N CYS A 154 14.73 -20.58 -3.94
CA CYS A 154 14.82 -20.52 -5.40
C CYS A 154 14.63 -21.89 -6.02
N GLN A 155 15.34 -22.90 -5.51
CA GLN A 155 15.21 -24.29 -5.98
C GLN A 155 13.78 -24.85 -5.72
N MET A 156 13.22 -24.61 -4.52
CA MET A 156 11.90 -25.10 -4.15
C MET A 156 10.80 -24.54 -5.06
N TYR A 157 10.89 -23.26 -5.45
CA TYR A 157 9.94 -22.61 -6.34
C TYR A 157 10.32 -22.69 -7.82
N GLY A 158 11.49 -23.26 -8.15
CA GLY A 158 11.98 -23.37 -9.53
C GLY A 158 12.30 -22.00 -10.14
N VAL A 159 12.88 -21.11 -9.36
CA VAL A 159 13.35 -19.80 -9.81
C VAL A 159 14.84 -19.89 -10.15
N GLU A 160 15.18 -19.45 -11.37
CA GLU A 160 16.56 -19.45 -11.85
C GLU A 160 17.33 -18.28 -11.24
N THR A 161 18.41 -18.56 -10.51
CA THR A 161 19.20 -17.54 -9.82
C THR A 161 19.86 -16.54 -10.76
N ARG A 162 20.08 -16.91 -12.04
CA ARG A 162 20.57 -15.96 -13.06
C ARG A 162 19.64 -14.77 -13.31
N HIS A 163 18.34 -14.94 -13.05
CA HIS A 163 17.34 -13.87 -13.19
C HIS A 163 17.31 -12.92 -11.99
N LEU A 164 17.94 -13.28 -10.88
CA LEU A 164 17.96 -12.45 -9.69
C LEU A 164 19.00 -11.33 -9.81
N ALA A 165 18.62 -10.12 -9.38
CA ALA A 165 19.49 -8.96 -9.42
C ALA A 165 20.39 -8.89 -8.17
N LYS A 166 21.45 -8.07 -8.22
CA LYS A 166 22.28 -7.76 -7.05
C LYS A 166 21.45 -6.99 -6.02
N ILE A 167 21.50 -7.42 -4.75
CA ILE A 167 20.80 -6.74 -3.66
C ILE A 167 21.61 -5.55 -3.16
N ILE A 168 20.93 -4.42 -2.93
CA ILE A 168 21.47 -3.18 -2.37
C ILE A 168 20.57 -2.63 -1.27
N GLU A 169 21.08 -1.69 -0.48
CA GLU A 169 20.27 -0.92 0.48
C GLU A 169 19.44 0.15 -0.25
N CYS A 170 18.34 0.57 0.38
CA CYS A 170 17.45 1.60 -0.18
C CYS A 170 18.16 2.95 -0.40
N THR A 171 19.18 3.26 0.42
CA THR A 171 19.97 4.50 0.37
C THR A 171 21.21 4.41 -0.51
N ASP A 172 21.57 3.21 -0.99
CA ASP A 172 22.75 3.03 -1.82
C ASP A 172 22.59 3.69 -3.19
N VAL A 173 23.71 4.10 -3.77
CA VAL A 173 23.79 4.50 -5.17
C VAL A 173 23.65 3.24 -6.02
N ALA A 174 22.55 3.10 -6.70
CA ALA A 174 22.27 2.01 -7.62
C ALA A 174 23.10 2.10 -8.90
N GLY A 175 23.40 3.32 -9.35
CA GLY A 175 24.19 3.61 -10.53
C GLY A 175 24.20 5.10 -10.86
N LEU A 176 24.86 5.44 -11.96
CA LEU A 176 24.89 6.79 -12.51
C LEU A 176 24.00 6.90 -13.74
N LEU A 177 23.34 8.02 -13.91
CA LEU A 177 22.50 8.29 -15.06
C LEU A 177 23.30 8.25 -16.35
N THR A 178 22.92 7.37 -17.27
CA THR A 178 23.58 7.26 -18.57
C THR A 178 23.36 8.51 -19.43
N GLU A 179 24.22 8.76 -20.44
CA GLU A 179 24.01 9.86 -21.38
C GLU A 179 22.66 9.81 -22.10
N GLN A 180 22.22 8.61 -22.48
CA GLN A 180 20.93 8.44 -23.14
C GLN A 180 19.77 8.80 -22.19
N ALA A 181 19.76 8.24 -20.98
CA ALA A 181 18.72 8.52 -20.00
C ALA A 181 18.73 10.00 -19.57
N ALA A 182 19.90 10.61 -19.45
CA ALA A 182 20.04 12.03 -19.15
C ALA A 182 19.40 12.91 -20.24
N ARG A 183 19.67 12.63 -21.53
CA ARG A 183 19.00 13.33 -22.63
C ARG A 183 17.49 13.17 -22.63
N GLU A 184 17.00 11.95 -22.40
CA GLU A 184 15.55 11.66 -22.34
C GLU A 184 14.84 12.39 -21.19
N LEU A 185 15.51 12.52 -20.05
CA LEU A 185 14.99 13.15 -18.82
C LEU A 185 15.22 14.67 -18.79
N GLY A 186 16.15 15.19 -19.58
CA GLY A 186 16.59 16.59 -19.50
C GLY A 186 17.45 16.85 -18.26
N LEU A 187 18.27 15.88 -17.85
CA LEU A 187 19.16 15.92 -16.69
C LEU A 187 20.63 15.84 -17.13
N CYS A 188 21.56 16.00 -16.18
CA CYS A 188 22.98 15.83 -16.44
C CYS A 188 23.38 14.35 -16.42
N PRO A 189 24.21 13.87 -17.37
CA PRO A 189 24.85 12.56 -17.27
C PRO A 189 25.63 12.45 -15.96
N GLY A 190 25.67 11.24 -15.38
CA GLY A 190 26.38 11.01 -14.12
C GLY A 190 25.60 11.44 -12.86
N THR A 191 24.39 11.98 -12.98
CA THR A 191 23.51 12.19 -11.82
C THR A 191 23.29 10.85 -11.11
N ARG A 192 23.45 10.82 -9.78
CA ARG A 192 23.32 9.60 -8.98
C ARG A 192 21.87 9.11 -8.97
N VAL A 193 21.69 7.80 -9.13
CA VAL A 193 20.38 7.14 -8.99
C VAL A 193 20.46 6.26 -7.76
N TYR A 194 19.56 6.48 -6.79
CA TYR A 194 19.51 5.76 -5.52
C TYR A 194 18.51 4.61 -5.59
N GLY A 195 18.68 3.61 -4.74
CA GLY A 195 17.84 2.41 -4.69
C GLY A 195 16.35 2.71 -4.52
N GLY A 196 16.02 3.70 -3.69
CA GLY A 196 14.61 3.99 -3.39
C GLY A 196 13.93 2.87 -2.61
N GLY A 197 12.60 2.79 -2.68
CA GLY A 197 11.85 1.73 -1.98
C GLY A 197 10.43 1.56 -2.51
N GLY A 198 9.76 0.51 -2.02
CA GLY A 198 8.36 0.28 -2.27
C GLY A 198 7.45 1.26 -1.52
N ASP A 199 6.21 1.42 -1.99
CA ASP A 199 5.21 2.30 -1.37
C ASP A 199 4.92 1.91 0.10
N ALA A 200 4.74 0.61 0.38
CA ALA A 200 4.55 0.09 1.73
C ALA A 200 5.72 0.40 2.68
N THR A 201 6.92 0.61 2.13
CA THR A 201 8.11 0.97 2.88
C THR A 201 8.24 2.48 3.04
N LEU A 202 8.05 3.24 1.96
CA LEU A 202 8.40 4.67 1.91
C LEU A 202 7.31 5.63 2.37
N ILE A 203 6.05 5.24 2.30
CA ILE A 203 4.95 6.11 2.76
C ILE A 203 5.09 6.41 4.26
N GLY A 204 5.46 5.40 5.07
CA GLY A 204 5.77 5.61 6.48
C GLY A 204 6.97 6.53 6.70
N VAL A 205 8.05 6.35 5.94
CA VAL A 205 9.25 7.21 6.01
C VAL A 205 8.90 8.66 5.67
N GLY A 206 8.21 8.89 4.56
CA GLY A 206 7.80 10.24 4.16
C GLY A 206 6.75 10.87 5.08
N ALA A 207 6.03 10.07 5.85
CA ALA A 207 5.17 10.53 6.93
C ALA A 207 5.93 10.90 8.22
N GLY A 208 7.25 10.66 8.26
CA GLY A 208 8.09 10.88 9.44
C GLY A 208 8.08 9.71 10.43
N CYS A 209 7.58 8.54 10.04
CA CYS A 209 7.56 7.33 10.88
C CYS A 209 8.82 6.50 10.64
N THR A 210 9.90 6.82 11.36
CA THR A 210 11.20 6.13 11.24
C THR A 210 11.69 5.52 12.56
N ALA A 211 11.16 5.94 13.70
CA ALA A 211 11.49 5.39 15.01
C ALA A 211 10.67 4.13 15.30
N VAL A 212 11.25 3.18 16.06
CA VAL A 212 10.53 1.99 16.51
C VAL A 212 9.28 2.37 17.30
N GLY A 213 8.16 1.76 16.99
CA GLY A 213 6.84 2.06 17.53
C GLY A 213 6.10 3.19 16.80
N SER A 214 6.77 3.97 15.92
CA SER A 214 6.06 4.95 15.09
C SER A 214 5.05 4.25 14.21
N THR A 215 3.82 4.76 14.20
CA THR A 215 2.69 4.17 13.49
C THR A 215 2.10 5.16 12.51
N HIS A 216 1.85 4.70 11.30
CA HIS A 216 1.10 5.45 10.29
C HIS A 216 -0.10 4.67 9.79
N ILE A 217 -1.13 5.42 9.40
CA ILE A 217 -2.27 4.91 8.67
C ILE A 217 -2.29 5.60 7.31
N TYR A 218 -2.34 4.81 6.24
CA TYR A 218 -2.53 5.30 4.89
C TYR A 218 -3.95 5.03 4.43
N SER A 219 -4.57 6.02 3.80
CA SER A 219 -5.89 5.89 3.18
C SER A 219 -5.86 6.51 1.79
N GLY A 220 -5.54 5.68 0.81
CA GLY A 220 -5.64 5.94 -0.62
C GLY A 220 -6.80 5.14 -1.22
N THR A 221 -6.64 4.59 -2.42
CA THR A 221 -7.59 3.64 -3.04
C THR A 221 -7.79 2.41 -2.14
N SER A 222 -6.69 1.75 -1.75
CA SER A 222 -6.58 0.82 -0.63
C SER A 222 -6.14 1.56 0.65
N GLY A 223 -5.89 0.81 1.72
CA GLY A 223 -5.36 1.40 2.93
C GLY A 223 -4.57 0.40 3.75
N TRP A 224 -3.81 0.90 4.70
CA TRP A 224 -3.08 0.07 5.65
C TRP A 224 -2.76 0.79 6.95
N VAL A 225 -2.42 -0.02 7.94
CA VAL A 225 -1.74 0.41 9.16
C VAL A 225 -0.33 -0.13 9.09
N GLY A 226 0.67 0.63 9.46
CA GLY A 226 2.05 0.19 9.50
C GLY A 226 2.77 0.75 10.71
N THR A 227 3.40 -0.13 11.49
CA THR A 227 4.18 0.21 12.68
C THR A 227 5.63 -0.23 12.50
N VAL A 228 6.57 0.68 12.75
CA VAL A 228 8.01 0.39 12.65
C VAL A 228 8.45 -0.48 13.82
N MET A 229 9.16 -1.58 13.51
CA MET A 229 9.70 -2.53 14.47
C MET A 229 11.21 -2.72 14.27
N ASP A 230 11.91 -3.18 15.30
CA ASP A 230 13.33 -3.59 15.30
C ASP A 230 13.53 -5.09 15.13
N HIS A 231 12.46 -5.86 15.01
CA HIS A 231 12.46 -7.29 14.79
C HIS A 231 11.33 -7.70 13.87
N GLN A 232 11.47 -8.87 13.26
CA GLN A 232 10.41 -9.43 12.43
C GLN A 232 9.37 -10.16 13.29
N ALA A 233 8.09 -9.95 12.98
CA ALA A 233 6.98 -10.64 13.61
C ALA A 233 5.96 -11.09 12.57
N VAL A 234 5.25 -12.16 12.87
CA VAL A 234 4.16 -12.70 12.04
C VAL A 234 2.97 -13.01 12.93
N ASP A 235 1.78 -12.59 12.52
CA ASP A 235 0.50 -13.03 13.07
C ASP A 235 -0.33 -13.68 11.96
N LEU A 236 -0.24 -14.99 11.86
CA LEU A 236 -1.00 -15.76 10.86
C LEU A 236 -2.52 -15.68 11.09
N SER A 237 -2.94 -15.42 12.33
CA SER A 237 -4.37 -15.32 12.67
C SER A 237 -4.99 -14.02 12.17
N ALA A 238 -4.19 -12.99 11.98
CA ALA A 238 -4.60 -11.67 11.49
C ALA A 238 -4.03 -11.36 10.10
N MET A 239 -3.29 -12.29 9.48
CA MET A 239 -2.64 -12.10 8.17
C MET A 239 -1.71 -10.87 8.14
N ILE A 240 -0.96 -10.66 9.23
CA ILE A 240 -0.02 -9.54 9.37
C ILE A 240 1.41 -10.08 9.44
N ALA A 241 2.32 -9.46 8.70
CA ALA A 241 3.74 -9.76 8.74
C ALA A 241 4.59 -8.49 8.81
N GLY A 242 5.77 -8.60 9.42
CA GLY A 242 6.79 -7.57 9.36
C GLY A 242 7.50 -7.61 8.01
N ILE A 243 7.25 -6.61 7.17
CA ILE A 243 7.97 -6.44 5.90
C ILE A 243 9.30 -5.72 6.15
N VAL A 244 10.30 -6.00 5.33
CA VAL A 244 11.61 -5.35 5.43
C VAL A 244 11.47 -3.85 5.19
N GLY A 245 11.97 -3.05 6.13
CA GLY A 245 11.92 -1.59 6.08
C GLY A 245 13.04 -0.98 5.22
N ALA A 246 12.98 0.34 5.04
CA ALA A 246 13.96 1.10 4.26
C ALA A 246 15.36 1.13 4.92
N GLU A 247 15.43 0.96 6.23
CA GLU A 247 16.66 0.98 7.01
C GLU A 247 16.99 -0.42 7.52
N LYS A 248 18.25 -0.79 7.46
CA LYS A 248 18.72 -2.11 7.92
C LYS A 248 18.38 -2.35 9.39
N GLY A 249 17.80 -3.52 9.69
CA GLY A 249 17.37 -3.89 11.03
C GLY A 249 16.03 -3.30 11.45
N LYS A 250 15.35 -2.57 10.56
CA LYS A 250 13.97 -2.09 10.77
C LYS A 250 13.00 -2.81 9.85
N TYR A 251 11.79 -2.97 10.35
CA TYR A 251 10.69 -3.65 9.67
C TYR A 251 9.43 -2.81 9.83
N ASN A 252 8.51 -2.90 8.87
CA ASN A 252 7.16 -2.38 9.01
C ASN A 252 6.23 -3.55 9.30
N TYR A 253 5.62 -3.58 10.47
CA TYR A 253 4.54 -4.51 10.77
C TYR A 253 3.29 -3.98 10.09
N PHE A 254 2.75 -4.73 9.13
CA PHE A 254 1.95 -4.17 8.06
C PHE A 254 0.63 -4.91 7.91
N ALA A 255 -0.47 -4.21 8.18
CA ALA A 255 -1.83 -4.68 8.05
C ALA A 255 -2.54 -3.92 6.91
N GLU A 256 -3.01 -4.64 5.89
CA GLU A 256 -3.56 -4.06 4.67
C GLU A 256 -5.06 -4.34 4.51
N MET A 257 -5.81 -3.34 4.02
CA MET A 257 -7.20 -3.46 3.57
C MET A 257 -7.31 -3.20 2.06
N GLU A 258 -8.10 -4.01 1.36
CA GLU A 258 -8.24 -3.93 -0.11
C GLU A 258 -8.89 -2.61 -0.58
N THR A 259 -9.85 -2.09 0.16
CA THR A 259 -10.60 -0.89 -0.20
C THR A 259 -10.72 0.07 0.98
N ALA A 260 -10.22 1.30 0.81
CA ALA A 260 -10.36 2.41 1.75
C ALA A 260 -11.07 3.58 1.05
N GLY A 261 -10.35 4.54 0.51
CA GLY A 261 -10.91 5.66 -0.25
C GLY A 261 -11.75 5.23 -1.45
N LYS A 262 -11.48 4.03 -2.00
CA LYS A 262 -12.32 3.44 -3.06
C LYS A 262 -13.77 3.22 -2.63
N CYS A 263 -14.03 2.97 -1.35
CA CYS A 263 -15.41 2.90 -0.84
C CYS A 263 -16.11 4.26 -0.92
N PHE A 264 -15.39 5.34 -0.60
CA PHE A 264 -15.95 6.68 -0.66
C PHE A 264 -16.12 7.17 -2.11
N GLU A 265 -15.19 6.77 -3.00
CA GLU A 265 -15.33 6.97 -4.44
C GLU A 265 -16.55 6.22 -5.00
N TRP A 266 -16.74 4.95 -4.61
CA TRP A 266 -17.90 4.16 -5.02
C TRP A 266 -19.22 4.84 -4.63
N VAL A 267 -19.30 5.34 -3.40
CA VAL A 267 -20.50 6.08 -2.95
C VAL A 267 -20.69 7.36 -3.77
N LYS A 268 -19.61 8.10 -4.04
CA LYS A 268 -19.64 9.28 -4.91
C LYS A 268 -20.24 8.92 -6.27
N ASP A 269 -19.75 7.86 -6.89
CA ASP A 269 -20.11 7.51 -8.26
C ASP A 269 -21.51 6.88 -8.38
N HIS A 270 -22.01 6.19 -7.34
CA HIS A 270 -23.25 5.40 -7.41
C HIS A 270 -24.39 5.96 -6.58
N LEU A 271 -24.14 6.82 -5.60
CA LEU A 271 -25.18 7.35 -4.72
C LEU A 271 -25.27 8.88 -4.73
N VAL A 272 -24.25 9.58 -5.22
CA VAL A 272 -24.21 11.05 -5.21
C VAL A 272 -24.28 11.64 -6.61
N LEU A 273 -23.49 11.13 -7.57
CA LEU A 273 -23.44 11.67 -8.93
C LEU A 273 -24.77 11.55 -9.67
N ASP A 274 -25.51 10.47 -9.48
CA ASP A 274 -26.79 10.27 -10.14
C ASP A 274 -27.78 11.36 -9.75
N GLU A 275 -27.82 11.76 -8.48
CA GLU A 275 -28.68 12.85 -8.01
C GLU A 275 -28.25 14.21 -8.56
N VAL A 276 -26.94 14.49 -8.59
CA VAL A 276 -26.40 15.72 -9.18
C VAL A 276 -26.73 15.80 -10.66
N ASN A 277 -26.56 14.71 -11.40
CA ASN A 277 -26.90 14.64 -12.82
C ASN A 277 -28.40 14.81 -13.07
N ILE A 278 -29.26 14.23 -12.22
CA ILE A 278 -30.72 14.42 -12.29
C ILE A 278 -31.06 15.88 -11.98
N TYR A 279 -30.45 16.49 -10.99
CA TYR A 279 -30.65 17.87 -10.63
C TYR A 279 -30.21 18.79 -11.75
N LEU A 280 -28.99 18.61 -12.28
CA LEU A 280 -28.46 19.39 -13.41
C LEU A 280 -29.28 19.21 -14.72
N SER A 281 -29.88 18.02 -14.91
CA SER A 281 -30.74 17.78 -16.09
C SER A 281 -32.16 18.34 -15.97
N LYS A 282 -32.63 18.55 -14.74
CA LYS A 282 -34.00 19.07 -14.47
C LYS A 282 -34.06 20.56 -14.23
N THR A 283 -32.96 21.17 -13.85
CA THR A 283 -32.87 22.60 -13.71
C THR A 283 -32.08 23.16 -14.89
N ASP A 284 -32.71 23.97 -15.72
CA ASP A 284 -32.04 25.06 -16.42
C ASP A 284 -31.43 25.94 -15.31
N VAL A 285 -30.33 25.51 -14.74
CA VAL A 285 -29.54 26.33 -13.85
C VAL A 285 -28.74 27.30 -14.71
N ALA A 286 -29.51 28.12 -15.40
CA ALA A 286 -29.03 29.41 -15.76
C ALA A 286 -28.84 30.16 -14.44
N GLU A 287 -27.63 30.62 -14.26
CA GLU A 287 -27.26 31.74 -13.43
C GLU A 287 -27.14 31.50 -11.94
N SER A 288 -25.87 31.49 -11.50
CA SER A 288 -25.39 31.93 -10.22
C SER A 288 -25.78 31.10 -8.99
N GLN A 289 -25.29 29.86 -8.90
CA GLN A 289 -24.66 29.48 -7.67
C GLN A 289 -23.20 29.17 -8.01
N GLU A 290 -22.29 30.06 -7.63
CA GLU A 290 -20.88 29.77 -7.49
C GLU A 290 -20.80 28.45 -6.77
N THR A 291 -20.13 27.45 -7.37
CA THR A 291 -19.89 26.17 -6.73
C THR A 291 -19.06 26.46 -5.50
N VAL A 292 -19.67 26.44 -4.33
CA VAL A 292 -19.05 26.67 -3.02
C VAL A 292 -17.99 25.62 -2.72
N TYR A 293 -17.93 24.54 -3.50
CA TYR A 293 -17.05 23.40 -3.30
C TYR A 293 -16.09 23.23 -4.48
N GLU A 294 -14.79 23.07 -4.17
CA GLU A 294 -13.75 22.79 -5.16
C GLU A 294 -13.88 21.39 -5.75
N SER A 295 -14.46 20.46 -5.00
CA SER A 295 -14.72 19.10 -5.45
C SER A 295 -15.96 18.49 -4.81
N LEU A 296 -16.51 17.43 -5.45
CA LEU A 296 -17.60 16.65 -4.87
C LEU A 296 -17.20 15.97 -3.53
N TYR A 297 -15.91 15.70 -3.33
CA TYR A 297 -15.42 15.17 -2.06
C TYR A 297 -15.53 16.20 -0.92
N ASP A 298 -15.35 17.49 -1.20
CA ASP A 298 -15.52 18.57 -0.21
C ASP A 298 -16.98 18.69 0.20
N TYR A 299 -17.90 18.68 -0.77
CA TYR A 299 -19.34 18.62 -0.50
C TYR A 299 -19.74 17.42 0.36
N MET A 300 -19.23 16.22 0.03
CA MET A 300 -19.50 15.00 0.80
C MET A 300 -18.92 15.10 2.21
N SER A 301 -17.74 15.68 2.37
CA SER A 301 -17.10 15.89 3.68
C SER A 301 -17.89 16.83 4.55
N ASP A 302 -18.39 17.93 4.00
CA ASP A 302 -19.22 18.90 4.73
C ASP A 302 -20.59 18.31 5.07
N THR A 303 -21.19 17.53 4.19
CA THR A 303 -22.43 16.79 4.45
C THR A 303 -22.24 15.83 5.62
N VAL A 304 -21.13 15.09 5.66
CA VAL A 304 -20.78 14.18 6.75
C VAL A 304 -20.55 14.91 8.05
N ALA A 305 -19.94 16.10 8.03
CA ALA A 305 -19.67 16.89 9.22
C ALA A 305 -20.93 17.28 10.00
N GLN A 306 -22.05 17.45 9.29
CA GLN A 306 -23.34 17.83 9.90
C GLN A 306 -24.10 16.65 10.54
N VAL A 307 -23.67 15.41 10.27
CA VAL A 307 -24.30 14.21 10.84
C VAL A 307 -23.72 13.88 12.21
N ALA A 308 -24.54 13.57 13.18
CA ALA A 308 -24.08 13.14 14.50
C ALA A 308 -23.21 11.89 14.42
N SER A 309 -22.22 11.80 15.30
CA SER A 309 -21.30 10.68 15.43
C SER A 309 -22.03 9.36 15.67
N GLY A 310 -21.59 8.31 14.98
CA GLY A 310 -22.23 6.99 15.00
C GLY A 310 -23.32 6.80 13.95
N SER A 311 -23.49 7.76 13.01
CA SER A 311 -24.34 7.63 11.81
C SER A 311 -25.80 7.18 12.09
N GLY A 312 -26.37 7.57 13.25
CA GLY A 312 -27.70 7.09 13.67
C GLY A 312 -27.75 5.57 13.92
N GLY A 313 -26.60 4.92 14.09
CA GLY A 313 -26.48 3.46 14.26
C GLY A 313 -26.35 2.69 12.94
N VAL A 314 -26.28 3.37 11.80
CA VAL A 314 -25.97 2.73 10.51
C VAL A 314 -24.49 2.35 10.49
N ILE A 315 -24.19 1.11 10.08
CA ILE A 315 -22.83 0.59 9.99
C ILE A 315 -22.57 0.15 8.56
N PHE A 316 -21.42 0.58 8.00
CA PHE A 316 -20.94 0.13 6.70
C PHE A 316 -19.70 -0.74 6.86
N THR A 317 -19.59 -1.80 6.05
CA THR A 317 -18.40 -2.64 5.98
C THR A 317 -17.65 -2.38 4.68
N PRO A 318 -16.35 -1.98 4.73
CA PRO A 318 -15.60 -1.54 3.57
C PRO A 318 -14.99 -2.71 2.77
N TRP A 319 -15.71 -3.81 2.59
CA TRP A 319 -15.21 -5.03 1.94
C TRP A 319 -15.72 -5.17 0.50
N LEU A 320 -15.77 -4.06 -0.25
CA LEU A 320 -16.34 -4.01 -1.61
C LEU A 320 -15.59 -4.88 -2.63
N HIS A 321 -14.35 -5.27 -2.33
CA HIS A 321 -13.50 -6.11 -3.19
C HIS A 321 -12.84 -7.25 -2.39
N GLY A 322 -13.61 -7.88 -1.52
CA GLY A 322 -13.05 -8.81 -0.54
C GLY A 322 -12.33 -8.09 0.60
N ASN A 323 -11.59 -8.85 1.39
CA ASN A 323 -10.77 -8.32 2.47
C ASN A 323 -9.49 -9.13 2.64
N ARG A 324 -8.41 -8.50 3.13
CA ARG A 324 -7.11 -9.11 3.31
C ARG A 324 -6.71 -9.26 4.78
N CYS A 325 -6.81 -8.22 5.56
CA CYS A 325 -6.50 -8.18 6.98
C CYS A 325 -7.66 -7.54 7.75
N PRO A 326 -8.00 -8.00 8.95
CA PRO A 326 -7.43 -9.09 9.75
C PRO A 326 -8.02 -10.49 9.45
N PHE A 327 -8.69 -10.65 8.34
CA PHE A 327 -9.16 -11.93 7.80
C PHE A 327 -9.06 -11.86 6.28
N GLU A 328 -8.59 -12.93 5.66
CA GLU A 328 -8.56 -13.03 4.20
C GLU A 328 -9.84 -13.72 3.71
N ASP A 329 -10.64 -12.99 2.95
CA ASP A 329 -11.84 -13.52 2.31
C ASP A 329 -12.15 -12.75 1.02
N PRO A 330 -11.79 -13.29 -0.15
CA PRO A 330 -12.09 -12.66 -1.43
C PRO A 330 -13.58 -12.61 -1.76
N ALA A 331 -14.40 -13.40 -1.06
CA ALA A 331 -15.85 -13.41 -1.22
C ALA A 331 -16.57 -12.37 -0.35
N ALA A 332 -15.88 -11.75 0.62
CA ALA A 332 -16.48 -10.70 1.46
C ALA A 332 -16.97 -9.53 0.60
N ALA A 333 -18.07 -8.91 1.02
CA ALA A 333 -18.70 -7.80 0.31
C ALA A 333 -19.17 -6.72 1.29
N GLY A 334 -19.43 -5.52 0.77
CA GLY A 334 -19.95 -4.40 1.55
C GLY A 334 -21.36 -4.64 2.06
N ILE A 335 -21.65 -4.16 3.27
CA ILE A 335 -22.98 -4.17 3.89
C ILE A 335 -23.27 -2.76 4.42
N PHE A 336 -24.48 -2.26 4.16
CA PHE A 336 -25.10 -1.25 4.99
C PHE A 336 -26.05 -1.95 5.97
N PHE A 337 -25.73 -1.90 7.25
CA PHE A 337 -26.47 -2.56 8.31
C PHE A 337 -27.27 -1.56 9.14
N ASN A 338 -28.49 -1.95 9.58
CA ASN A 338 -29.39 -1.17 10.43
C ASN A 338 -29.93 0.10 9.75
N ILE A 339 -30.29 0.02 8.47
CA ILE A 339 -31.06 1.08 7.78
C ILE A 339 -32.50 1.10 8.31
N ARG A 340 -33.00 2.29 8.61
CA ARG A 340 -34.38 2.55 9.08
C ARG A 340 -35.05 3.59 8.21
N LEU A 341 -36.34 3.83 8.41
CA LEU A 341 -37.12 4.82 7.66
C LEU A 341 -36.53 6.24 7.74
N GLU A 342 -35.93 6.58 8.87
CA GLU A 342 -35.33 7.88 9.12
C GLU A 342 -33.89 8.01 8.55
N THR A 343 -33.34 6.90 8.06
CA THR A 343 -31.96 6.88 7.54
C THR A 343 -31.91 7.62 6.19
N GLY A 344 -31.26 8.74 6.19
CA GLY A 344 -31.01 9.52 4.97
C GLY A 344 -29.63 9.27 4.38
N LYS A 345 -29.41 9.85 3.20
CA LYS A 345 -28.14 9.77 2.48
C LYS A 345 -26.96 10.25 3.33
N ALA A 346 -27.10 11.33 4.07
CA ALA A 346 -26.03 11.90 4.90
C ALA A 346 -25.53 10.91 5.96
N GLN A 347 -26.43 10.17 6.61
CA GLN A 347 -26.05 9.11 7.56
C GLN A 347 -25.32 7.96 6.85
N MET A 348 -25.74 7.57 5.64
CA MET A 348 -25.07 6.54 4.86
C MET A 348 -23.66 6.98 4.45
N LEU A 349 -23.46 8.21 4.00
CA LEU A 349 -22.16 8.79 3.67
C LEU A 349 -21.22 8.76 4.88
N ARG A 350 -21.72 9.20 6.05
CA ARG A 350 -20.94 9.16 7.29
C ARG A 350 -20.60 7.72 7.69
N ALA A 351 -21.55 6.79 7.60
CA ALA A 351 -21.33 5.39 7.91
C ALA A 351 -20.19 4.76 7.08
N VAL A 352 -20.03 5.18 5.81
CA VAL A 352 -18.92 4.71 4.96
C VAL A 352 -17.57 5.13 5.53
N LEU A 353 -17.40 6.40 5.91
CA LEU A 353 -16.14 6.88 6.51
C LEU A 353 -15.91 6.24 7.89
N GLU A 354 -16.96 6.14 8.73
CA GLU A 354 -16.85 5.44 10.02
C GLU A 354 -16.48 3.96 9.83
N GLY A 355 -17.02 3.28 8.82
CA GLY A 355 -16.71 1.90 8.50
C GLY A 355 -15.25 1.69 8.09
N ILE A 356 -14.68 2.61 7.30
CA ILE A 356 -13.26 2.62 6.95
C ILE A 356 -12.42 2.80 8.23
N CYS A 357 -12.75 3.77 9.07
CA CYS A 357 -12.04 4.02 10.33
C CYS A 357 -12.20 2.86 11.34
N PHE A 358 -13.34 2.19 11.39
CA PHE A 358 -13.52 0.97 12.19
C PHE A 358 -12.61 -0.16 11.72
N HIS A 359 -12.45 -0.32 10.42
CA HIS A 359 -11.55 -1.32 9.89
C HIS A 359 -10.08 -1.00 10.21
N GLN A 360 -9.69 0.27 10.07
CA GLN A 360 -8.35 0.75 10.45
C GLN A 360 -8.08 0.56 11.96
N ARG A 361 -9.08 0.82 12.83
CA ARG A 361 -9.01 0.49 14.25
C ARG A 361 -8.81 -1.01 14.47
N TRP A 362 -9.52 -1.85 13.74
CA TRP A 362 -9.36 -3.30 13.87
C TRP A 362 -7.95 -3.77 13.51
N MET A 363 -7.40 -3.27 12.42
CA MET A 363 -6.02 -3.55 12.02
C MET A 363 -5.02 -3.07 13.08
N LEU A 364 -5.18 -1.86 13.60
CA LEU A 364 -4.34 -1.30 14.66
C LEU A 364 -4.38 -2.18 15.92
N GLU A 365 -5.56 -2.59 16.39
CA GLU A 365 -5.71 -3.50 17.53
C GLU A 365 -5.06 -4.88 17.28
N CYS A 366 -5.00 -5.34 16.03
CA CYS A 366 -4.27 -6.56 15.69
C CYS A 366 -2.75 -6.36 15.74
N GLU A 367 -2.23 -5.24 15.29
CA GLU A 367 -0.81 -4.90 15.43
C GLU A 367 -0.38 -4.83 16.91
N GLU A 368 -1.22 -4.23 17.76
CA GLU A 368 -0.97 -4.08 19.20
C GLU A 368 -0.82 -5.41 19.97
N ARG A 369 -1.19 -6.53 19.37
CA ARG A 369 -0.93 -7.86 19.95
C ARG A 369 0.55 -8.24 19.92
N LYS A 370 1.33 -7.68 19.01
CA LYS A 370 2.73 -8.04 18.77
C LYS A 370 3.70 -6.89 18.99
N THR A 371 3.24 -5.64 18.90
CA THR A 371 4.10 -4.47 19.04
C THR A 371 3.40 -3.36 19.81
N LYS A 372 4.18 -2.42 20.33
CA LYS A 372 3.65 -1.19 20.90
C LYS A 372 3.51 -0.17 19.78
N THR A 373 2.31 0.36 19.60
CA THR A 373 2.02 1.45 18.68
C THR A 373 2.16 2.80 19.37
N ALA A 374 2.52 3.83 18.62
CA ALA A 374 2.63 5.18 19.15
C ALA A 374 1.26 5.72 19.60
N PRO A 375 1.21 6.55 20.68
CA PRO A 375 -0.02 7.24 21.07
C PRO A 375 -0.47 8.28 20.05
N VAL A 376 0.42 8.72 19.18
CA VAL A 376 0.17 9.63 18.06
C VAL A 376 0.37 8.86 16.77
N ILE A 377 -0.64 8.86 15.92
CA ILE A 377 -0.65 8.17 14.63
C ILE A 377 -0.50 9.22 13.52
N ARG A 378 0.38 8.97 12.55
CA ARG A 378 0.46 9.74 11.30
C ARG A 378 -0.60 9.23 10.33
N PHE A 379 -1.50 10.12 9.91
CA PHE A 379 -2.52 9.78 8.92
C PHE A 379 -2.19 10.46 7.60
N VAL A 380 -2.06 9.68 6.52
CA VAL A 380 -1.58 10.14 5.21
C VAL A 380 -2.40 9.54 4.07
N GLY A 381 -2.20 10.07 2.86
CA GLY A 381 -2.97 9.73 1.68
C GLY A 381 -4.17 10.66 1.46
N GLY A 382 -5.02 10.32 0.49
CA GLY A 382 -6.19 11.14 0.13
C GLY A 382 -7.19 11.33 1.26
N GLY A 383 -7.37 10.31 2.12
CA GLY A 383 -8.26 10.39 3.28
C GLY A 383 -7.85 11.44 4.30
N ALA A 384 -6.56 11.75 4.41
CA ALA A 384 -6.03 12.74 5.33
C ALA A 384 -6.29 14.21 4.92
N LEU A 385 -6.83 14.45 3.73
CA LEU A 385 -7.25 15.79 3.30
C LEU A 385 -8.56 16.21 3.97
N SER A 386 -9.40 15.27 4.36
CA SER A 386 -10.67 15.55 5.04
C SER A 386 -10.47 15.70 6.54
N LYS A 387 -10.62 16.92 7.07
CA LYS A 387 -10.56 17.20 8.50
C LYS A 387 -11.56 16.36 9.30
N VAL A 388 -12.74 16.12 8.72
CA VAL A 388 -13.80 15.30 9.33
C VAL A 388 -13.33 13.86 9.46
N THR A 389 -12.69 13.29 8.43
CA THR A 389 -12.13 11.95 8.48
C THR A 389 -11.00 11.84 9.50
N CYS A 390 -10.13 12.86 9.58
CA CYS A 390 -9.04 12.88 10.57
C CYS A 390 -9.56 12.89 12.00
N GLN A 391 -10.57 13.72 12.31
CA GLN A 391 -11.18 13.75 13.63
C GLN A 391 -11.92 12.45 13.95
N MET A 392 -12.67 11.92 12.97
CA MET A 392 -13.38 10.65 13.11
C MET A 392 -12.41 9.48 13.39
N LEU A 393 -11.27 9.44 12.70
CA LEU A 393 -10.23 8.44 12.95
C LEU A 393 -9.66 8.56 14.37
N ALA A 394 -9.41 9.79 14.83
CA ALA A 394 -8.96 10.02 16.21
C ALA A 394 -9.98 9.54 17.23
N ASP A 395 -11.26 9.89 17.06
CA ASP A 395 -12.35 9.52 17.98
C ASP A 395 -12.58 7.98 18.01
N ILE A 396 -12.53 7.33 16.85
CA ILE A 396 -12.76 5.88 16.71
C ILE A 396 -11.58 5.08 17.27
N THR A 397 -10.34 5.51 17.01
CA THR A 397 -9.14 4.80 17.48
C THR A 397 -8.80 5.14 18.94
N GLY A 398 -9.28 6.27 19.45
CA GLY A 398 -8.87 6.80 20.75
C GLY A 398 -7.42 7.28 20.77
N ARG A 399 -6.84 7.59 19.62
CA ARG A 399 -5.45 8.04 19.43
C ARG A 399 -5.42 9.46 18.89
N THR A 400 -4.41 10.22 19.24
CA THR A 400 -4.14 11.49 18.56
C THR A 400 -3.71 11.19 17.11
N VAL A 401 -4.35 11.84 16.16
CA VAL A 401 -4.03 11.75 14.73
C VAL A 401 -3.33 13.02 14.28
N GLU A 402 -2.21 12.88 13.59
CA GLU A 402 -1.50 14.00 12.97
C GLU A 402 -1.43 13.80 11.45
N THR A 403 -1.66 14.89 10.72
CA THR A 403 -1.43 14.97 9.27
C THR A 403 -0.18 15.76 8.95
N VAL A 404 0.40 15.52 7.77
CA VAL A 404 1.62 16.20 7.33
C VAL A 404 1.37 17.02 6.06
N GLU A 405 2.21 18.02 5.80
CA GLU A 405 2.20 18.74 4.54
C GLU A 405 2.39 17.75 3.37
N ASN A 406 1.72 18.01 2.24
CA ASN A 406 1.80 17.17 1.03
C ASN A 406 1.47 15.68 1.29
N THR A 407 0.44 15.43 2.07
CA THR A 407 0.05 14.11 2.54
C THR A 407 -0.19 13.07 1.43
N LYS A 408 -0.44 13.51 0.17
CA LYS A 408 -0.54 12.62 -0.99
C LYS A 408 0.82 12.21 -1.55
N ASP A 409 1.85 12.99 -1.31
CA ASP A 409 3.18 12.86 -1.94
C ASP A 409 4.22 12.24 -1.00
N VAL A 410 3.78 11.73 0.16
CA VAL A 410 4.68 11.16 1.19
C VAL A 410 5.56 10.03 0.65
N GLY A 411 5.11 9.24 -0.32
CA GLY A 411 5.96 8.25 -0.98
C GLY A 411 7.15 8.88 -1.71
N ALA A 412 6.91 9.98 -2.45
CA ALA A 412 7.98 10.73 -3.13
C ALA A 412 8.89 11.45 -2.12
N ILE A 413 8.32 11.98 -1.03
CA ILE A 413 9.08 12.58 0.08
C ILE A 413 9.97 11.52 0.72
N GLY A 414 9.48 10.31 0.99
CA GLY A 414 10.27 9.19 1.50
C GLY A 414 11.42 8.82 0.56
N ALA A 415 11.17 8.76 -0.75
CA ALA A 415 12.21 8.52 -1.76
C ALA A 415 13.28 9.64 -1.76
N ALA A 416 12.87 10.91 -1.64
CA ALA A 416 13.79 12.03 -1.52
C ALA A 416 14.64 11.96 -0.24
N MET A 417 14.04 11.54 0.89
CA MET A 417 14.78 11.32 2.14
C MET A 417 15.85 10.23 2.01
N LEU A 418 15.56 9.14 1.31
CA LEU A 418 16.55 8.09 1.04
C LEU A 418 17.74 8.64 0.21
N ALA A 419 17.45 9.41 -0.84
CA ALA A 419 18.48 10.06 -1.63
C ALA A 419 19.30 11.07 -0.79
N ALA A 420 18.65 11.82 0.10
CA ALA A 420 19.31 12.77 0.97
C ALA A 420 20.24 12.08 1.98
N VAL A 421 19.85 10.95 2.55
CA VAL A 421 20.72 10.13 3.40
C VAL A 421 21.84 9.49 2.58
N GLY A 422 21.53 8.89 1.45
CA GLY A 422 22.53 8.27 0.56
C GLY A 422 23.54 9.25 -0.02
N SER A 423 23.20 10.54 -0.14
CA SER A 423 24.11 11.60 -0.53
C SER A 423 24.97 12.16 0.61
N GLY A 424 24.65 11.80 1.86
CA GLY A 424 25.31 12.32 3.05
C GLY A 424 24.77 13.69 3.53
N LEU A 425 23.64 14.16 2.96
CA LEU A 425 22.99 15.39 3.43
C LEU A 425 22.43 15.22 4.85
N PHE A 426 21.90 14.04 5.15
CA PHE A 426 21.51 13.63 6.50
C PHE A 426 22.25 12.35 6.88
N PRO A 427 22.64 12.18 8.16
CA PRO A 427 23.35 11.00 8.62
C PRO A 427 22.45 9.75 8.67
N ASP A 428 21.15 9.92 8.86
CA ASP A 428 20.16 8.85 8.97
C ASP A 428 18.74 9.34 8.61
N LEU A 429 17.82 8.38 8.50
CA LEU A 429 16.42 8.67 8.20
C LEU A 429 15.69 9.39 9.35
N ALA A 430 16.12 9.23 10.59
CA ALA A 430 15.48 9.91 11.73
C ALA A 430 15.71 11.42 11.65
N GLN A 431 16.91 11.85 11.29
CA GLN A 431 17.21 13.27 11.08
C GLN A 431 16.51 13.83 9.85
N ALA A 432 16.45 13.08 8.74
CA ALA A 432 15.65 13.48 7.58
C ALA A 432 14.16 13.64 7.93
N ALA A 433 13.60 12.67 8.68
CA ALA A 433 12.21 12.65 9.12
C ALA A 433 11.84 13.81 10.08
N ALA A 434 12.80 14.35 10.81
CA ALA A 434 12.58 15.51 11.69
C ALA A 434 12.16 16.77 10.91
N HIS A 435 12.39 16.82 9.61
CA HIS A 435 11.97 17.91 8.71
C HIS A 435 10.54 17.79 8.19
N VAL A 436 9.86 16.67 8.47
CA VAL A 436 8.46 16.49 8.09
C VAL A 436 7.58 17.41 8.93
N LYS A 437 6.89 18.33 8.26
CA LYS A 437 6.04 19.29 8.93
C LYS A 437 4.64 18.74 9.15
N VAL A 438 4.19 18.80 10.41
CA VAL A 438 2.82 18.50 10.81
C VAL A 438 1.96 19.71 10.49
N ASN A 439 0.87 19.51 9.76
CA ASN A 439 -0.07 20.58 9.40
C ASN A 439 -1.45 20.45 10.05
N GLY A 440 -1.73 19.33 10.72
CA GLY A 440 -2.96 19.11 11.47
C GLY A 440 -2.76 18.16 12.64
N ARG A 441 -3.51 18.40 13.73
CA ARG A 441 -3.52 17.55 14.93
C ARG A 441 -4.94 17.43 15.46
N TYR A 442 -5.39 16.19 15.62
CA TYR A 442 -6.75 15.83 16.00
C TYR A 442 -6.70 14.98 17.25
N THR A 443 -7.29 15.47 18.32
CA THR A 443 -7.34 14.78 19.61
C THR A 443 -8.69 14.08 19.73
N PRO A 444 -8.73 12.81 20.21
CA PRO A 444 -9.99 12.10 20.37
C PRO A 444 -10.91 12.75 21.39
N ASP A 445 -12.21 12.81 21.05
CA ASP A 445 -13.25 13.21 21.99
C ASP A 445 -13.70 12.00 22.83
N ALA A 446 -13.34 11.99 24.10
CA ALA A 446 -13.68 10.91 25.02
C ALA A 446 -15.21 10.72 25.21
N ALA A 447 -16.01 11.76 24.98
CA ALA A 447 -17.48 11.66 25.09
C ALA A 447 -18.10 10.80 23.98
N LEU A 448 -17.42 10.68 22.83
CA LEU A 448 -17.88 9.87 21.69
C LEU A 448 -17.51 8.39 21.81
N LYS A 449 -16.57 8.06 22.71
CA LYS A 449 -16.08 6.68 22.87
C LYS A 449 -17.18 5.64 23.08
N PRO A 450 -18.22 5.86 23.93
CA PRO A 450 -19.28 4.86 24.12
C PRO A 450 -20.07 4.56 22.86
N VAL A 451 -20.33 5.56 22.02
CA VAL A 451 -21.03 5.42 20.74
C VAL A 451 -20.20 4.60 19.77
N TYR A 452 -18.94 4.97 19.57
CA TYR A 452 -18.06 4.28 18.65
C TYR A 452 -17.69 2.87 19.11
N ASP A 453 -17.46 2.63 20.39
CA ASP A 453 -17.19 1.28 20.90
C ASP A 453 -18.39 0.34 20.72
N ARG A 454 -19.63 0.85 20.90
CA ARG A 454 -20.84 0.07 20.62
C ARG A 454 -20.93 -0.30 19.14
N ASN A 455 -20.79 0.67 18.25
CA ASN A 455 -20.88 0.46 16.80
C ASN A 455 -19.75 -0.45 16.29
N TYR A 456 -18.54 -0.23 16.78
CA TYR A 456 -17.37 -1.06 16.44
C TYR A 456 -17.53 -2.53 16.86
N ARG A 457 -18.14 -2.80 18.04
CA ARG A 457 -18.44 -4.15 18.47
C ARG A 457 -19.37 -4.86 17.49
N VAL A 458 -20.40 -4.18 17.02
CA VAL A 458 -21.31 -4.73 15.99
C VAL A 458 -20.57 -4.90 14.66
N PHE A 459 -19.81 -3.90 14.23
CA PHE A 459 -19.00 -3.94 12.99
C PHE A 459 -18.16 -5.22 12.93
N ARG A 460 -17.43 -5.55 14.00
CA ARG A 460 -16.58 -6.75 14.05
C ARG A 460 -17.38 -8.06 13.93
N GLN A 461 -18.62 -8.09 14.46
CA GLN A 461 -19.48 -9.27 14.39
C GLN A 461 -20.03 -9.52 12.98
N LEU A 462 -20.20 -8.47 12.17
CA LEU A 462 -20.82 -8.58 10.85
C LEU A 462 -20.09 -9.55 9.92
N TYR A 463 -18.76 -9.63 9.97
CA TYR A 463 -18.02 -10.60 9.18
C TYR A 463 -18.35 -12.05 9.59
N ALA A 464 -18.20 -12.37 10.86
CA ALA A 464 -18.44 -13.72 11.36
C ALA A 464 -19.87 -14.18 11.09
N SER A 465 -20.84 -13.29 11.25
CA SER A 465 -22.27 -13.56 11.02
C SER A 465 -22.60 -13.77 9.53
N ASN A 466 -21.86 -13.16 8.61
CA ASN A 466 -22.17 -13.19 7.17
C ASN A 466 -21.19 -14.01 6.32
N LYS A 467 -20.12 -14.55 6.89
CA LYS A 467 -19.10 -15.32 6.15
C LYS A 467 -19.69 -16.43 5.27
N LYS A 468 -20.70 -17.16 5.79
CA LYS A 468 -21.37 -18.23 5.03
C LYS A 468 -22.20 -17.67 3.87
N ASN A 469 -22.85 -16.52 4.09
CA ASN A 469 -23.66 -15.85 3.07
C ASN A 469 -22.78 -15.32 1.95
N TYR A 470 -21.63 -14.72 2.26
CA TYR A 470 -20.65 -14.30 1.25
C TYR A 470 -20.18 -15.47 0.41
N ALA A 471 -19.82 -16.59 1.05
CA ALA A 471 -19.40 -17.79 0.33
C ALA A 471 -20.50 -18.34 -0.58
N LEU A 472 -21.77 -18.27 -0.16
CA LEU A 472 -22.90 -18.74 -0.95
C LEU A 472 -23.15 -17.85 -2.19
N LEU A 473 -23.05 -16.53 -2.03
CA LEU A 473 -23.38 -15.56 -3.07
C LEU A 473 -22.22 -15.32 -4.06
N ASN A 474 -20.99 -15.25 -3.54
CA ASN A 474 -19.86 -14.66 -4.25
C ASN A 474 -18.74 -15.66 -4.59
N ARG A 475 -18.74 -16.88 -4.03
CA ARG A 475 -17.83 -17.88 -4.53
C ARG A 475 -18.26 -18.25 -5.95
N LEU A 476 -17.42 -17.92 -6.90
CA LEU A 476 -17.59 -18.39 -8.26
C LEU A 476 -17.71 -19.92 -8.19
N LYS A 477 -18.80 -20.47 -8.76
CA LYS A 477 -18.86 -21.90 -9.02
C LYS A 477 -17.65 -22.18 -9.91
N GLU A 478 -16.74 -23.03 -9.41
CA GLU A 478 -15.68 -23.57 -10.25
C GLU A 478 -16.39 -24.31 -11.38
N GLY A 479 -16.44 -23.65 -12.54
CA GLY A 479 -16.94 -24.23 -13.77
C GLY A 479 -15.82 -24.93 -14.52
#